data_93ec26964ec0f582ada66234723efa48
#
_entry.id   93ec26964ec0f582ada66234723efa48
#
_cell.length_a   1.000
_cell.length_b   1.000
_cell.length_c   1.000
_cell.angle_alpha   90.00
_cell.angle_beta   90.00
_cell.angle_gamma   90.00
#
_symmetry.space_group_name_H-M   'P 1'
#
loop_
_entity.id
_entity.type
_entity.pdbx_description
1 polymer ?
#
loop_
_entity_poly.entity_id
_entity_poly.type
_entity_poly.pdbx_seq_one_letter_code
_entity_poly.pdbx_strand_id
1 'polypeptide(L)'
;MPFRRLVSALIVAILATFATAVFAQRGQSRDPDWQPRIWVGGGRFYRDPPKWAKPSDFDGQWNYCRGFYDQNRYEDGGQGWRTDYPGADNNFSVRLAELTLIRVKMNPDGQPNNVVVRLDDPLLFRCPMLYMEDVGTMRLSDDEIKGLRTYLLKGGFLYVDDFWGSEAWDQWAEEIARVLPPSQYPIFDIPADHAIMRTLYDVKAIEQVSSIQYWYRSGGSISERERTGDSPHSDFRGIADEKGRLMVAMTHNTDISDTWEREGENREYFDRFSPDGYAIGVNIVLYGMTH
;
A
#
# COMPACT_ATOMS: atom_id res chain seq x y z
N MET A 1 -46.98 30.11 -30.83
CA MET A 1 -46.19 29.96 -29.58
C MET A 1 -45.87 28.51 -29.15
N PRO A 2 -46.45 27.43 -29.72
CA PRO A 2 -46.05 26.06 -29.27
C PRO A 2 -44.69 25.59 -29.85
N PHE A 3 -44.28 26.05 -31.01
CA PHE A 3 -43.05 25.57 -31.69
C PHE A 3 -41.76 25.90 -30.95
N ARG A 4 -41.67 27.07 -30.30
CA ARG A 4 -40.48 27.47 -29.50
C ARG A 4 -40.31 26.65 -28.27
N ARG A 5 -41.38 26.17 -27.63
CA ARG A 5 -41.32 25.32 -26.42
C ARG A 5 -40.87 23.89 -26.75
N LEU A 6 -41.24 23.36 -27.92
CA LEU A 6 -40.81 22.04 -28.41
C LEU A 6 -39.32 22.01 -28.76
N VAL A 7 -38.80 23.05 -29.40
CA VAL A 7 -37.36 23.15 -29.73
C VAL A 7 -36.51 23.28 -28.46
N SER A 8 -36.95 24.07 -27.49
CA SER A 8 -36.24 24.20 -26.23
C SER A 8 -36.23 22.89 -25.41
N ALA A 9 -37.31 22.12 -25.39
CA ALA A 9 -37.39 20.83 -24.74
C ALA A 9 -36.49 19.78 -25.41
N LEU A 10 -36.39 19.82 -26.76
CA LEU A 10 -35.52 18.90 -27.50
C LEU A 10 -34.03 19.21 -27.26
N ILE A 11 -33.65 20.48 -27.20
CA ILE A 11 -32.24 20.87 -26.88
C ILE A 11 -31.84 20.48 -25.47
N VAL A 12 -32.73 20.65 -24.50
CA VAL A 12 -32.47 20.23 -23.10
C VAL A 12 -32.36 18.70 -23.01
N ALA A 13 -33.19 17.93 -23.71
CA ALA A 13 -33.10 16.46 -23.74
C ALA A 13 -31.81 15.98 -24.42
N ILE A 14 -31.36 16.63 -25.52
CA ILE A 14 -30.10 16.28 -26.19
C ILE A 14 -28.88 16.63 -25.27
N LEU A 15 -28.91 17.78 -24.62
CA LEU A 15 -27.85 18.17 -23.68
C LEU A 15 -27.80 17.25 -22.45
N ALA A 16 -28.94 16.79 -21.95
CA ALA A 16 -28.99 15.82 -20.84
C ALA A 16 -28.47 14.44 -21.24
N THR A 17 -28.77 13.97 -22.45
CA THR A 17 -28.22 12.70 -22.97
C THR A 17 -26.72 12.77 -23.26
N PHE A 18 -26.20 13.90 -23.73
CA PHE A 18 -24.77 14.11 -23.88
C PHE A 18 -24.03 14.18 -22.50
N ALA A 19 -24.63 14.82 -21.50
CA ALA A 19 -24.05 14.88 -20.15
C ALA A 19 -23.99 13.48 -19.48
N THR A 20 -25.02 12.66 -19.62
CA THR A 20 -25.02 11.29 -19.11
C THR A 20 -24.06 10.39 -19.88
N ALA A 21 -23.89 10.56 -21.18
CA ALA A 21 -22.89 9.81 -21.96
C ALA A 21 -21.46 10.20 -21.62
N VAL A 22 -21.18 11.47 -21.31
CA VAL A 22 -19.85 11.93 -20.87
C VAL A 22 -19.52 11.48 -19.46
N PHE A 23 -20.49 11.37 -18.56
CA PHE A 23 -20.29 10.80 -17.22
C PHE A 23 -20.12 9.28 -17.25
N ALA A 24 -20.77 8.56 -18.16
CA ALA A 24 -20.60 7.12 -18.32
C ALA A 24 -19.27 6.73 -18.97
N GLN A 25 -18.62 7.62 -19.71
CA GLN A 25 -17.31 7.37 -20.34
C GLN A 25 -16.10 7.68 -19.45
N ARG A 26 -16.29 8.30 -18.29
CA ARG A 26 -15.21 8.64 -17.36
C ARG A 26 -14.71 7.47 -16.49
N GLY A 27 -15.27 6.29 -16.61
CA GLY A 27 -14.94 5.13 -15.81
C GLY A 27 -14.64 3.84 -16.57
N GLN A 28 -14.50 3.90 -17.90
CA GLN A 28 -14.15 2.70 -18.68
C GLN A 28 -12.80 2.92 -19.36
N SER A 29 -11.87 1.97 -19.15
CA SER A 29 -10.65 1.87 -19.92
C SER A 29 -11.00 1.96 -21.42
N ARG A 30 -10.27 2.81 -22.17
CA ARG A 30 -10.49 2.97 -23.61
C ARG A 30 -10.01 1.78 -24.44
N ASP A 31 -9.40 0.81 -23.80
CA ASP A 31 -8.90 -0.40 -24.42
C ASP A 31 -9.91 -1.54 -24.17
N PRO A 32 -10.68 -1.98 -25.17
CA PRO A 32 -11.66 -3.06 -24.99
C PRO A 32 -11.01 -4.42 -24.72
N ASP A 33 -9.72 -4.58 -25.00
CA ASP A 33 -8.96 -5.81 -24.73
C ASP A 33 -8.24 -5.79 -23.38
N TRP A 34 -8.25 -4.64 -22.67
CA TRP A 34 -7.68 -4.55 -21.35
C TRP A 34 -8.59 -5.24 -20.33
N GLN A 35 -8.16 -6.38 -19.87
CA GLN A 35 -8.83 -7.14 -18.80
C GLN A 35 -7.99 -7.00 -17.54
N PRO A 36 -8.58 -6.55 -16.42
CA PRO A 36 -7.91 -6.63 -15.14
C PRO A 36 -7.64 -8.12 -14.84
N ARG A 37 -6.39 -8.50 -14.72
CA ARG A 37 -6.01 -9.88 -14.40
C ARG A 37 -6.22 -10.23 -12.95
N ILE A 38 -6.60 -9.25 -12.14
CA ILE A 38 -6.59 -9.29 -10.70
C ILE A 38 -7.92 -8.82 -10.16
N TRP A 39 -8.23 -9.27 -8.95
CA TRP A 39 -9.45 -8.95 -8.26
C TRP A 39 -9.65 -7.43 -8.13
N VAL A 40 -10.76 -6.93 -8.63
CA VAL A 40 -11.22 -5.57 -8.44
C VAL A 40 -12.17 -5.62 -7.24
N GLY A 41 -11.66 -5.30 -6.09
CA GLY A 41 -12.34 -5.47 -4.81
C GLY A 41 -13.63 -4.70 -4.69
N GLY A 42 -14.51 -5.23 -3.86
CA GLY A 42 -15.81 -4.68 -3.54
C GLY A 42 -15.75 -3.23 -3.08
N GLY A 43 -16.76 -2.48 -3.48
CA GLY A 43 -16.84 -1.05 -3.20
C GLY A 43 -16.77 -0.72 -1.71
N ARG A 44 -16.53 0.53 -1.42
CA ARG A 44 -16.30 1.26 -0.14
C ARG A 44 -17.06 0.81 1.13
N PHE A 45 -18.01 -0.13 1.02
CA PHE A 45 -18.90 -0.55 2.10
C PHE A 45 -18.68 -1.99 2.57
N TYR A 46 -17.85 -2.77 1.87
CA TYR A 46 -17.57 -4.15 2.26
C TYR A 46 -16.22 -4.18 2.99
N ARG A 47 -16.27 -4.29 4.31
CA ARG A 47 -15.08 -4.51 5.13
C ARG A 47 -14.86 -6.00 5.24
N ASP A 48 -13.93 -6.54 4.46
CA ASP A 48 -13.51 -7.91 4.63
C ASP A 48 -12.98 -8.14 6.04
N PRO A 49 -13.40 -9.21 6.71
CA PRO A 49 -12.88 -9.53 8.04
C PRO A 49 -11.40 -9.89 7.96
N PRO A 50 -10.61 -9.62 9.00
CA PRO A 50 -9.22 -10.01 9.01
C PRO A 50 -9.10 -11.54 8.89
N LYS A 51 -8.32 -12.00 7.94
CA LYS A 51 -7.93 -13.41 7.82
C LYS A 51 -6.76 -13.67 8.77
N TRP A 52 -7.08 -13.97 10.02
CA TRP A 52 -6.09 -14.23 11.05
C TRP A 52 -5.16 -15.38 10.69
N ALA A 53 -3.86 -15.17 10.88
CA ALA A 53 -2.84 -16.19 10.68
C ALA A 53 -3.10 -17.45 11.51
N LYS A 54 -2.83 -18.62 10.91
CA LYS A 54 -2.90 -19.94 11.56
C LYS A 54 -1.60 -20.69 11.30
N PRO A 55 -1.20 -21.66 12.16
CA PRO A 55 0.00 -22.45 11.93
C PRO A 55 0.06 -23.14 10.56
N SER A 56 -1.09 -23.54 10.01
CA SER A 56 -1.22 -24.18 8.69
C SER A 56 -0.96 -23.25 7.51
N ASP A 57 -0.96 -21.93 7.73
CA ASP A 57 -0.68 -20.96 6.67
C ASP A 57 0.82 -20.93 6.31
N PHE A 58 1.68 -21.39 7.21
CA PHE A 58 3.13 -21.31 7.08
C PHE A 58 3.75 -22.68 6.78
N ASP A 59 3.99 -22.98 5.52
CA ASP A 59 4.59 -24.22 5.03
C ASP A 59 5.94 -24.03 4.32
N GLY A 60 6.51 -22.82 4.43
CA GLY A 60 7.77 -22.45 3.78
C GLY A 60 7.59 -21.74 2.44
N GLN A 61 6.36 -21.61 1.93
CA GLN A 61 6.04 -20.73 0.83
C GLN A 61 5.85 -19.30 1.34
N TRP A 62 5.95 -18.33 0.46
CA TRP A 62 5.76 -16.92 0.81
C TRP A 62 4.28 -16.61 1.06
N ASN A 63 4.01 -15.94 2.17
CA ASN A 63 2.71 -15.34 2.50
C ASN A 63 2.88 -13.85 2.71
N TYR A 64 1.95 -13.06 2.19
CA TYR A 64 1.84 -11.67 2.59
C TYR A 64 1.32 -11.62 4.04
N CYS A 65 2.12 -11.06 4.93
CA CYS A 65 1.76 -10.87 6.34
C CYS A 65 1.49 -9.39 6.61
N ARG A 66 0.23 -9.07 6.86
CA ARG A 66 -0.20 -7.73 7.25
C ARG A 66 -0.24 -7.61 8.77
N GLY A 67 0.44 -6.62 9.33
CA GLY A 67 0.45 -6.35 10.76
C GLY A 67 -0.85 -5.68 11.22
N PHE A 68 -1.50 -6.27 12.22
CA PHE A 68 -2.65 -5.65 12.90
C PHE A 68 -2.17 -4.75 14.03
N TYR A 69 -2.77 -3.57 14.16
CA TYR A 69 -2.57 -2.62 15.25
C TYR A 69 -3.85 -1.86 15.56
N ASP A 70 -3.97 -1.32 16.76
CA ASP A 70 -5.04 -0.43 17.14
C ASP A 70 -4.73 1.03 16.77
N GLN A 71 -5.76 1.79 16.42
CA GLN A 71 -5.66 3.21 16.08
C GLN A 71 -6.02 4.09 17.29
N ASN A 72 -5.30 5.20 17.48
CA ASN A 72 -5.62 6.21 18.51
C ASN A 72 -6.43 7.39 17.95
N ARG A 73 -6.47 7.54 16.62
CA ARG A 73 -7.23 8.59 15.93
C ARG A 73 -7.71 8.09 14.56
N TYR A 74 -8.54 8.85 13.91
CA TYR A 74 -8.92 8.66 12.51
C TYR A 74 -8.13 9.63 11.64
N GLU A 75 -7.71 9.17 10.46
CA GLU A 75 -7.10 9.97 9.42
C GLU A 75 -8.02 10.04 8.19
N ASP A 76 -8.00 11.20 7.49
CA ASP A 76 -8.79 11.35 6.26
C ASP A 76 -8.14 10.53 5.14
N GLY A 77 -8.89 9.57 4.62
CA GLY A 77 -8.43 8.64 3.58
C GLY A 77 -7.96 7.29 4.11
N GLY A 78 -7.41 7.23 5.33
CA GLY A 78 -6.89 6.00 5.92
C GLY A 78 -7.92 5.18 6.68
N GLN A 79 -7.63 3.90 6.87
CA GLN A 79 -8.41 2.94 7.65
C GLN A 79 -7.53 2.14 8.65
N GLY A 80 -6.34 2.65 8.97
CA GLY A 80 -5.35 1.98 9.78
C GLY A 80 -4.83 0.72 9.11
N TRP A 81 -4.55 -0.33 9.88
CA TRP A 81 -4.03 -1.59 9.36
C TRP A 81 -4.84 -2.16 8.17
N ARG A 82 -6.07 -1.70 7.98
CA ARG A 82 -7.03 -2.20 6.98
C ARG A 82 -6.97 -1.44 5.66
N THR A 83 -6.25 -0.33 5.58
CA THR A 83 -6.07 0.43 4.35
C THR A 83 -5.62 -0.53 3.24
N ASP A 84 -6.25 -0.47 2.07
CA ASP A 84 -6.01 -1.31 0.89
C ASP A 84 -6.16 -2.85 1.07
N TYR A 85 -6.59 -3.27 2.25
CA TYR A 85 -6.81 -4.69 2.54
C TYR A 85 -8.14 -5.19 1.96
N PRO A 86 -8.18 -6.36 1.31
CA PRO A 86 -7.07 -7.26 0.97
C PRO A 86 -6.56 -7.06 -0.47
N GLY A 87 -6.95 -5.98 -1.14
CA GLY A 87 -6.68 -5.74 -2.56
C GLY A 87 -5.20 -5.69 -2.86
N ALA A 88 -4.46 -4.83 -2.16
CA ALA A 88 -3.02 -4.69 -2.33
C ALA A 88 -2.29 -6.01 -2.05
N ASP A 89 -2.65 -6.72 -0.95
CA ASP A 89 -2.04 -7.99 -0.56
C ASP A 89 -2.18 -9.06 -1.66
N ASN A 90 -3.41 -9.18 -2.24
CA ASN A 90 -3.71 -10.14 -3.28
C ASN A 90 -2.95 -9.82 -4.57
N ASN A 91 -3.08 -8.58 -5.03
CA ASN A 91 -2.51 -8.14 -6.31
C ASN A 91 -0.99 -8.21 -6.27
N PHE A 92 -0.38 -7.71 -5.19
CA PHE A 92 1.06 -7.81 -5.01
C PHE A 92 1.54 -9.26 -4.99
N SER A 93 0.85 -10.16 -4.29
CA SER A 93 1.22 -11.57 -4.20
C SER A 93 1.18 -12.27 -5.56
N VAL A 94 0.15 -11.99 -6.39
CA VAL A 94 0.06 -12.51 -7.75
C VAL A 94 1.24 -12.02 -8.59
N ARG A 95 1.52 -10.71 -8.56
CA ARG A 95 2.64 -10.14 -9.34
C ARG A 95 4.00 -10.60 -8.85
N LEU A 96 4.16 -10.77 -7.54
CA LEU A 96 5.40 -11.34 -7.00
C LEU A 96 5.68 -12.73 -7.56
N ALA A 97 4.66 -13.59 -7.68
CA ALA A 97 4.78 -14.91 -8.26
C ALA A 97 5.08 -14.87 -9.78
N GLU A 98 4.52 -13.88 -10.50
CA GLU A 98 4.75 -13.70 -11.95
C GLU A 98 6.14 -13.12 -12.26
N LEU A 99 6.61 -12.19 -11.44
CA LEU A 99 7.83 -11.41 -11.67
C LEU A 99 9.10 -12.05 -11.09
N THR A 100 8.93 -13.09 -10.24
CA THR A 100 10.04 -13.73 -9.53
C THR A 100 9.90 -15.25 -9.53
N LEU A 101 10.88 -15.93 -8.92
CA LEU A 101 10.83 -17.38 -8.65
C LEU A 101 10.27 -17.70 -7.25
N ILE A 102 9.77 -16.70 -6.52
CA ILE A 102 9.18 -16.90 -5.20
C ILE A 102 7.92 -17.74 -5.33
N ARG A 103 7.84 -18.80 -4.54
CA ARG A 103 6.63 -19.62 -4.44
C ARG A 103 5.67 -18.96 -3.47
N VAL A 104 4.66 -18.30 -3.99
CA VAL A 104 3.57 -17.73 -3.21
C VAL A 104 2.59 -18.85 -2.85
N LYS A 105 2.21 -18.91 -1.56
CA LYS A 105 1.19 -19.85 -1.10
C LYS A 105 -0.18 -19.45 -1.63
N MET A 106 -0.88 -20.43 -2.22
CA MET A 106 -2.21 -20.24 -2.77
C MET A 106 -3.24 -21.00 -1.93
N ASN A 107 -4.43 -20.42 -1.80
CA ASN A 107 -5.60 -21.09 -1.27
C ASN A 107 -6.17 -22.08 -2.30
N PRO A 108 -7.06 -23.01 -1.88
CA PRO A 108 -7.72 -23.94 -2.81
C PRO A 108 -8.56 -23.29 -3.90
N ASP A 109 -9.00 -22.05 -3.70
CA ASP A 109 -9.77 -21.25 -4.67
C ASP A 109 -8.87 -20.54 -5.70
N GLY A 110 -7.55 -20.72 -5.61
CA GLY A 110 -6.57 -20.09 -6.49
C GLY A 110 -6.16 -18.66 -6.13
N GLN A 111 -6.68 -18.13 -5.01
CA GLN A 111 -6.24 -16.81 -4.52
C GLN A 111 -5.00 -16.94 -3.63
N PRO A 112 -4.15 -15.91 -3.56
CA PRO A 112 -3.02 -15.90 -2.62
C PRO A 112 -3.47 -16.09 -1.16
N ASN A 113 -2.67 -16.81 -0.39
CA ASN A 113 -2.93 -17.03 1.03
C ASN A 113 -2.30 -15.91 1.87
N ASN A 114 -2.87 -14.71 1.82
CA ASN A 114 -2.44 -13.59 2.64
C ASN A 114 -3.03 -13.70 4.04
N VAL A 115 -2.33 -13.20 5.06
CA VAL A 115 -2.74 -13.31 6.46
C VAL A 115 -2.56 -11.99 7.20
N VAL A 116 -3.44 -11.78 8.19
CA VAL A 116 -3.31 -10.71 9.18
C VAL A 116 -2.71 -11.31 10.45
N VAL A 117 -1.70 -10.68 11.01
CA VAL A 117 -1.00 -11.16 12.20
C VAL A 117 -0.98 -10.06 13.27
N ARG A 118 -1.22 -10.45 14.53
CA ARG A 118 -1.02 -9.56 15.67
C ARG A 118 0.47 -9.48 16.02
N LEU A 119 0.91 -8.32 16.46
CA LEU A 119 2.34 -8.09 16.75
C LEU A 119 2.81 -8.78 18.03
N ASP A 120 1.88 -9.21 18.88
CA ASP A 120 2.12 -10.02 20.09
C ASP A 120 1.92 -11.54 19.86
N ASP A 121 1.49 -11.96 18.65
CA ASP A 121 1.28 -13.37 18.35
C ASP A 121 2.60 -14.08 17.98
N PRO A 122 2.87 -15.29 18.53
CA PRO A 122 4.02 -16.08 18.12
C PRO A 122 4.13 -16.39 16.62
N LEU A 123 3.02 -16.37 15.87
CA LEU A 123 3.00 -16.56 14.42
C LEU A 123 3.66 -15.40 13.66
N LEU A 124 3.83 -14.23 14.27
CA LEU A 124 4.61 -13.13 13.72
C LEU A 124 6.02 -13.60 13.28
N PHE A 125 6.65 -14.51 14.04
CA PHE A 125 7.98 -15.05 13.74
C PHE A 125 8.01 -16.04 12.56
N ARG A 126 6.85 -16.34 11.97
CA ARG A 126 6.71 -17.16 10.75
C ARG A 126 6.57 -16.28 9.50
N CYS A 127 6.32 -14.99 9.65
CA CYS A 127 6.18 -14.05 8.56
C CYS A 127 7.53 -13.78 7.90
N PRO A 128 7.67 -13.99 6.58
CA PRO A 128 8.92 -13.70 5.87
C PRO A 128 9.21 -12.19 5.80
N MET A 129 8.15 -11.39 5.77
CA MET A 129 8.14 -9.94 5.86
C MET A 129 6.84 -9.52 6.53
N LEU A 130 6.89 -8.46 7.34
CA LEU A 130 5.72 -7.80 7.90
C LEU A 130 5.44 -6.52 7.11
N TYR A 131 4.20 -6.31 6.74
CA TYR A 131 3.74 -5.11 6.06
C TYR A 131 2.73 -4.36 6.91
N MET A 132 2.85 -3.03 7.01
CA MET A 132 1.92 -2.17 7.74
C MET A 132 1.66 -0.88 6.95
N GLU A 133 0.42 -0.46 6.91
CA GLU A 133 -0.04 0.76 6.25
C GLU A 133 -0.67 1.73 7.23
N ASP A 134 -0.80 3.01 6.83
CA ASP A 134 -1.51 4.07 7.55
C ASP A 134 -1.08 4.17 9.04
N VAL A 135 0.21 3.93 9.26
CA VAL A 135 0.80 3.82 10.61
C VAL A 135 0.82 5.15 11.37
N GLY A 136 0.49 6.25 10.70
CA GLY A 136 0.33 7.56 11.31
C GLY A 136 -0.81 7.64 12.34
N THR A 137 -1.63 6.60 12.42
CA THR A 137 -2.71 6.47 13.41
C THR A 137 -2.47 5.37 14.44
N MET A 138 -1.33 4.68 14.34
CA MET A 138 -1.01 3.50 15.13
C MET A 138 -0.82 3.80 16.61
N ARG A 139 -1.28 2.87 17.46
CA ARG A 139 -0.98 2.81 18.89
C ARG A 139 -0.67 1.39 19.31
N LEU A 140 0.52 1.16 19.84
CA LEU A 140 0.97 -0.15 20.28
C LEU A 140 0.86 -0.33 21.79
N SER A 141 0.39 -1.50 22.20
CA SER A 141 0.51 -1.98 23.59
C SER A 141 1.95 -2.41 23.91
N ASP A 142 2.25 -2.57 25.20
CA ASP A 142 3.59 -2.99 25.63
C ASP A 142 3.96 -4.41 25.14
N ASP A 143 2.99 -5.31 25.00
CA ASP A 143 3.21 -6.66 24.47
C ASP A 143 3.47 -6.63 22.97
N GLU A 144 2.76 -5.80 22.20
CA GLU A 144 3.02 -5.59 20.77
C GLU A 144 4.40 -4.96 20.52
N ILE A 145 4.79 -3.96 21.32
CA ILE A 145 6.14 -3.38 21.27
C ILE A 145 7.20 -4.46 21.49
N LYS A 146 7.03 -5.31 22.50
CA LYS A 146 7.97 -6.40 22.82
C LYS A 146 8.01 -7.44 21.69
N GLY A 147 6.85 -7.80 21.14
CA GLY A 147 6.74 -8.75 20.05
C GLY A 147 7.43 -8.23 18.78
N LEU A 148 7.08 -7.02 18.32
CA LEU A 148 7.66 -6.40 17.15
C LEU A 148 9.17 -6.17 17.30
N ARG A 149 9.63 -5.66 18.45
CA ARG A 149 11.06 -5.51 18.73
C ARG A 149 11.79 -6.84 18.60
N THR A 150 11.24 -7.89 19.22
CA THR A 150 11.86 -9.22 19.20
C THR A 150 11.91 -9.78 17.77
N TYR A 151 10.86 -9.58 16.98
CA TYR A 151 10.80 -9.99 15.57
C TYR A 151 11.92 -9.31 14.76
N LEU A 152 12.03 -7.99 14.84
CA LEU A 152 13.01 -7.20 14.09
C LEU A 152 14.45 -7.56 14.47
N LEU A 153 14.73 -7.68 15.79
CA LEU A 153 16.07 -8.03 16.27
C LEU A 153 16.48 -9.48 15.99
N LYS A 154 15.53 -10.38 15.75
CA LYS A 154 15.79 -11.78 15.36
C LYS A 154 15.88 -12.00 13.85
N GLY A 155 15.93 -10.94 13.06
CA GLY A 155 16.08 -11.06 11.60
C GLY A 155 14.80 -10.77 10.83
N GLY A 156 13.70 -10.39 11.50
CA GLY A 156 12.48 -9.94 10.84
C GLY A 156 12.70 -8.64 10.08
N PHE A 157 11.83 -8.40 9.11
CA PHE A 157 11.85 -7.20 8.29
C PHE A 157 10.43 -6.60 8.22
N LEU A 158 10.33 -5.29 8.45
CA LEU A 158 9.08 -4.52 8.37
C LEU A 158 9.15 -3.55 7.19
N TYR A 159 8.14 -3.58 6.34
CA TYR A 159 7.89 -2.50 5.38
C TYR A 159 6.65 -1.71 5.79
N VAL A 160 6.75 -0.39 5.75
CA VAL A 160 5.70 0.57 6.11
C VAL A 160 5.42 1.49 4.94
N ASP A 161 4.13 1.73 4.66
CA ASP A 161 3.69 2.54 3.52
C ASP A 161 2.43 3.36 3.86
N ASP A 162 2.07 4.27 2.97
CA ASP A 162 0.82 5.04 2.96
C ASP A 162 0.52 5.77 4.27
N PHE A 163 1.37 6.72 4.63
CA PHE A 163 1.09 7.69 5.70
C PHE A 163 1.62 9.06 5.33
N TRP A 164 0.86 10.12 5.65
CA TRP A 164 1.00 11.41 5.02
C TRP A 164 1.11 12.57 6.01
N GLY A 165 2.08 13.47 5.72
CA GLY A 165 2.25 14.71 6.43
C GLY A 165 2.96 14.56 7.78
N SER A 166 3.17 15.70 8.43
CA SER A 166 3.98 15.80 9.65
C SER A 166 3.30 15.12 10.85
N GLU A 167 1.98 15.20 10.98
CA GLU A 167 1.26 14.59 12.11
C GLU A 167 1.36 13.07 12.09
N ALA A 168 1.18 12.45 10.91
CA ALA A 168 1.33 11.01 10.74
C ALA A 168 2.77 10.56 10.97
N TRP A 169 3.74 11.36 10.49
CA TRP A 169 5.15 11.12 10.74
C TRP A 169 5.51 11.14 12.24
N ASP A 170 5.04 12.16 12.96
CA ASP A 170 5.34 12.32 14.38
C ASP A 170 4.76 11.14 15.20
N GLN A 171 3.52 10.72 14.89
CA GLN A 171 2.88 9.57 15.52
C GLN A 171 3.65 8.27 15.25
N TRP A 172 4.03 8.03 13.98
CA TRP A 172 4.84 6.87 13.61
C TRP A 172 6.20 6.90 14.30
N ALA A 173 6.90 8.02 14.26
CA ALA A 173 8.23 8.17 14.87
C ALA A 173 8.19 7.94 16.39
N GLU A 174 7.14 8.42 17.10
CA GLU A 174 6.94 8.15 18.52
C GLU A 174 6.75 6.66 18.80
N GLU A 175 5.88 5.97 18.05
CA GLU A 175 5.57 4.57 18.28
C GLU A 175 6.76 3.66 17.92
N ILE A 176 7.44 3.89 16.79
CA ILE A 176 8.61 3.07 16.43
C ILE A 176 9.79 3.30 17.38
N ALA A 177 9.94 4.49 17.96
CA ALA A 177 10.95 4.77 18.97
C ALA A 177 10.75 3.96 20.25
N ARG A 178 9.51 3.59 20.59
CA ARG A 178 9.19 2.68 21.69
C ARG A 178 9.63 1.24 21.37
N VAL A 179 9.61 0.86 20.07
CA VAL A 179 10.06 -0.45 19.58
C VAL A 179 11.58 -0.47 19.43
N LEU A 180 12.15 0.47 18.72
CA LEU A 180 13.58 0.60 18.41
C LEU A 180 14.08 1.98 18.88
N PRO A 181 14.67 2.10 20.07
CA PRO A 181 15.11 3.39 20.62
C PRO A 181 16.08 4.11 19.66
N PRO A 182 15.83 5.37 19.30
CA PRO A 182 16.61 6.08 18.27
C PRO A 182 18.07 6.35 18.65
N SER A 183 18.40 6.25 19.93
CA SER A 183 19.79 6.30 20.38
C SER A 183 20.63 5.10 19.96
N GLN A 184 19.98 3.96 19.63
CA GLN A 184 20.63 2.74 19.15
C GLN A 184 20.29 2.45 17.69
N TYR A 185 19.07 2.81 17.28
CA TYR A 185 18.49 2.52 15.97
C TYR A 185 17.93 3.80 15.35
N PRO A 186 18.77 4.73 14.89
CA PRO A 186 18.30 5.97 14.29
C PRO A 186 17.57 5.71 12.96
N ILE A 187 16.55 6.53 12.68
CA ILE A 187 15.98 6.61 11.34
C ILE A 187 16.94 7.37 10.44
N PHE A 188 17.14 6.89 9.21
CA PHE A 188 17.98 7.55 8.20
C PHE A 188 17.32 7.49 6.82
N ASP A 189 17.67 8.45 5.95
CA ASP A 189 17.22 8.42 4.56
C ASP A 189 17.97 7.33 3.79
N ILE A 190 17.25 6.43 3.12
CA ILE A 190 17.83 5.37 2.31
C ILE A 190 18.39 6.00 1.03
N PRO A 191 19.71 5.93 0.78
CA PRO A 191 20.29 6.54 -0.39
C PRO A 191 19.92 5.79 -1.68
N ALA A 192 19.86 6.49 -2.82
CA ALA A 192 19.49 5.92 -4.10
C ALA A 192 20.43 4.79 -4.59
N ASP A 193 21.66 4.73 -4.04
CA ASP A 193 22.61 3.66 -4.32
C ASP A 193 22.55 2.49 -3.34
N HIS A 194 21.62 2.48 -2.38
CA HIS A 194 21.43 1.37 -1.47
C HIS A 194 20.99 0.10 -2.19
N ALA A 195 21.37 -1.07 -1.66
CA ALA A 195 21.08 -2.37 -2.28
C ALA A 195 19.59 -2.61 -2.51
N ILE A 196 18.71 -2.14 -1.60
CA ILE A 196 17.26 -2.28 -1.71
C ILE A 196 16.68 -1.63 -2.99
N MET A 197 17.34 -0.57 -3.51
CA MET A 197 16.91 0.13 -4.74
C MET A 197 17.22 -0.67 -6.01
N ARG A 198 18.00 -1.74 -5.91
CA ARG A 198 18.49 -2.51 -7.07
C ARG A 198 18.56 -4.02 -6.83
N THR A 199 17.77 -4.54 -5.90
CA THR A 199 17.81 -5.99 -5.57
C THR A 199 17.47 -6.85 -6.79
N LEU A 200 16.46 -6.47 -7.58
CA LEU A 200 16.12 -7.08 -8.86
C LEU A 200 15.94 -6.01 -9.95
N TYR A 201 15.22 -4.96 -9.66
CA TYR A 201 14.95 -3.83 -10.57
C TYR A 201 15.78 -2.62 -10.20
N ASP A 202 16.27 -1.88 -11.19
CA ASP A 202 17.06 -0.66 -10.97
C ASP A 202 16.12 0.55 -10.77
N VAL A 203 15.60 0.70 -9.55
CA VAL A 203 14.73 1.81 -9.15
C VAL A 203 15.60 3.03 -8.85
N LYS A 204 15.32 4.16 -9.50
CA LYS A 204 16.12 5.38 -9.38
C LYS A 204 15.68 6.30 -8.25
N ALA A 205 14.39 6.32 -7.97
CA ALA A 205 13.77 7.12 -6.92
C ALA A 205 12.43 6.51 -6.53
N ILE A 206 11.95 6.86 -5.35
CA ILE A 206 10.56 6.56 -4.96
C ILE A 206 9.70 7.70 -5.48
N GLU A 207 8.78 7.42 -6.40
CA GLU A 207 7.84 8.41 -6.89
C GLU A 207 6.80 8.71 -5.82
N GLN A 208 6.33 9.95 -5.77
CA GLN A 208 5.18 10.30 -4.98
C GLN A 208 3.91 9.87 -5.72
N VAL A 209 3.10 9.06 -5.06
CA VAL A 209 1.85 8.51 -5.58
C VAL A 209 0.74 8.81 -4.59
N SER A 210 -0.34 9.41 -5.03
CA SER A 210 -1.56 9.54 -4.22
C SER A 210 -2.52 8.40 -4.49
N SER A 211 -3.46 8.17 -3.57
CA SER A 211 -4.54 7.22 -3.82
C SER A 211 -5.27 7.55 -5.14
N ILE A 212 -5.73 6.53 -5.85
CA ILE A 212 -6.42 6.71 -7.13
C ILE A 212 -7.67 7.60 -6.97
N GLN A 213 -8.36 7.51 -5.81
CA GLN A 213 -9.51 8.35 -5.53
C GLN A 213 -9.13 9.83 -5.39
N TYR A 214 -7.98 10.11 -4.74
CA TYR A 214 -7.47 11.46 -4.62
C TYR A 214 -6.99 11.99 -5.97
N TRP A 215 -6.27 11.18 -6.73
CA TRP A 215 -5.81 11.50 -8.07
C TRP A 215 -6.97 11.91 -9.00
N TYR A 216 -8.09 11.17 -8.97
CA TYR A 216 -9.30 11.54 -9.70
C TYR A 216 -9.93 12.86 -9.22
N ARG A 217 -10.07 13.03 -7.91
CA ARG A 217 -10.72 14.22 -7.32
C ARG A 217 -9.91 15.49 -7.51
N SER A 218 -8.60 15.38 -7.48
CA SER A 218 -7.66 16.51 -7.61
C SER A 218 -7.33 16.89 -9.04
N GLY A 219 -7.68 16.01 -10.02
CA GLY A 219 -7.31 16.20 -11.42
C GLY A 219 -5.86 15.82 -11.72
N GLY A 220 -5.30 14.86 -10.98
CA GLY A 220 -3.97 14.28 -11.22
C GLY A 220 -2.88 14.73 -10.24
N SER A 221 -3.24 15.28 -9.07
CA SER A 221 -2.26 15.52 -8.01
C SER A 221 -1.70 14.21 -7.48
N ILE A 222 -0.38 14.18 -7.27
CA ILE A 222 0.35 13.05 -6.72
C ILE A 222 0.59 13.17 -5.21
N SER A 223 0.22 14.31 -4.59
CA SER A 223 0.36 14.56 -3.16
C SER A 223 -1.00 14.77 -2.50
N GLU A 224 -1.33 13.97 -1.50
CA GLU A 224 -2.60 14.06 -0.76
C GLU A 224 -2.66 15.27 0.19
N ARG A 225 -1.52 15.84 0.54
CA ARG A 225 -1.38 17.05 1.38
C ARG A 225 -0.96 18.29 0.59
N GLU A 226 -1.14 18.28 -0.76
CA GLU A 226 -0.74 19.38 -1.63
C GLU A 226 -1.29 20.73 -1.15
N ARG A 227 -2.57 20.79 -0.75
CA ARG A 227 -3.24 22.02 -0.32
C ARG A 227 -2.66 22.62 0.97
N THR A 228 -2.07 21.80 1.82
CA THR A 228 -1.45 22.22 3.09
C THR A 228 0.05 22.44 2.95
N GLY A 229 0.65 21.96 1.87
CA GLY A 229 2.10 21.96 1.67
C GLY A 229 2.86 21.03 2.62
N ASP A 230 2.17 20.10 3.26
CA ASP A 230 2.71 19.23 4.31
C ASP A 230 3.21 17.87 3.79
N SER A 231 3.28 17.69 2.48
CA SER A 231 3.89 16.53 1.81
C SER A 231 4.51 16.93 0.47
N PRO A 232 5.57 17.74 0.48
CA PRO A 232 6.14 18.31 -0.74
C PRO A 232 6.81 17.24 -1.64
N HIS A 233 7.21 16.12 -1.07
CA HIS A 233 7.87 15.01 -1.76
C HIS A 233 7.69 13.71 -0.97
N SER A 234 7.91 12.59 -1.62
CA SER A 234 8.03 11.29 -0.97
C SER A 234 9.37 11.14 -0.26
N ASP A 235 9.37 10.41 0.83
CA ASP A 235 10.58 10.05 1.56
C ASP A 235 10.72 8.53 1.59
N PHE A 236 11.94 8.03 1.41
CA PHE A 236 12.27 6.63 1.64
C PHE A 236 13.30 6.52 2.75
N ARG A 237 12.88 6.01 3.89
CA ARG A 237 13.69 5.96 5.10
C ARG A 237 13.80 4.54 5.65
N GLY A 238 14.78 4.33 6.51
CA GLY A 238 15.02 3.03 7.10
C GLY A 238 15.55 3.10 8.53
N ILE A 239 15.49 1.94 9.18
CA ILE A 239 16.16 1.67 10.45
C ILE A 239 16.99 0.41 10.26
N ALA A 240 18.29 0.47 10.59
CA ALA A 240 19.20 -0.66 10.47
C ALA A 240 19.68 -1.17 11.83
N ASP A 241 20.10 -2.43 11.86
CA ASP A 241 20.79 -2.99 13.00
C ASP A 241 22.28 -2.55 13.03
N GLU A 242 22.99 -2.96 14.08
CA GLU A 242 24.41 -2.61 14.28
C GLU A 242 25.34 -3.13 13.18
N LYS A 243 24.87 -4.06 12.34
CA LYS A 243 25.62 -4.62 11.21
C LYS A 243 25.26 -3.95 9.88
N GLY A 244 24.34 -2.98 9.89
CA GLY A 244 23.87 -2.27 8.71
C GLY A 244 22.77 -2.99 7.94
N ARG A 245 22.19 -4.09 8.45
CA ARG A 245 21.02 -4.73 7.86
C ARG A 245 19.80 -3.88 8.13
N LEU A 246 19.04 -3.50 7.11
CA LEU A 246 17.73 -2.87 7.32
C LEU A 246 16.79 -3.82 8.07
N MET A 247 16.23 -3.33 9.15
CA MET A 247 15.14 -3.95 9.90
C MET A 247 13.78 -3.38 9.50
N VAL A 248 13.76 -2.10 9.16
CA VAL A 248 12.56 -1.37 8.75
C VAL A 248 12.90 -0.56 7.50
N ALA A 249 12.04 -0.62 6.50
CA ALA A 249 11.97 0.32 5.40
C ALA A 249 10.61 1.00 5.43
N MET A 250 10.54 2.29 5.14
CA MET A 250 9.29 3.05 5.16
C MET A 250 9.26 4.08 4.04
N THR A 251 8.13 4.13 3.35
CA THR A 251 7.77 5.15 2.38
C THR A 251 6.77 6.10 3.02
N HIS A 252 7.11 7.38 3.07
CA HIS A 252 6.29 8.42 3.68
C HIS A 252 5.91 9.45 2.63
N ASN A 253 4.72 10.05 2.73
CA ASN A 253 4.14 10.96 1.74
C ASN A 253 3.96 10.33 0.36
N THR A 254 3.66 9.06 0.30
CA THR A 254 3.36 8.32 -0.91
C THR A 254 2.56 7.07 -0.56
N ASP A 255 1.75 6.60 -1.49
CA ASP A 255 0.89 5.43 -1.42
C ASP A 255 1.33 4.43 -2.50
N ILE A 256 2.37 3.66 -2.20
CA ILE A 256 2.88 2.66 -3.14
C ILE A 256 1.89 1.51 -3.30
N SER A 257 1.18 1.17 -2.24
CA SER A 257 0.22 0.07 -2.19
C SER A 257 -1.00 0.29 -3.09
N ASP A 258 -1.47 1.54 -3.28
CA ASP A 258 -2.57 1.84 -4.19
C ASP A 258 -2.20 1.55 -5.66
N THR A 259 -0.89 1.56 -5.99
CA THR A 259 -0.39 1.10 -7.30
C THR A 259 -0.65 -0.38 -7.54
N TRP A 260 -0.83 -1.17 -6.48
CA TRP A 260 -1.14 -2.60 -6.51
C TRP A 260 -2.64 -2.84 -6.32
N GLU A 261 -3.25 -2.21 -5.31
CA GLU A 261 -4.66 -2.40 -4.94
C GLU A 261 -5.58 -2.13 -6.13
N ARG A 262 -5.31 -1.04 -6.83
CA ARG A 262 -6.18 -0.47 -7.85
C ARG A 262 -5.69 -0.69 -9.30
N GLU A 263 -4.74 -1.56 -9.50
CA GLU A 263 -4.13 -1.82 -10.82
C GLU A 263 -5.16 -2.01 -11.94
N GLY A 264 -6.30 -2.63 -11.64
CA GLY A 264 -7.35 -2.91 -12.62
C GLY A 264 -8.35 -1.78 -12.88
N GLU A 265 -8.31 -0.68 -12.13
CA GLU A 265 -9.38 0.33 -12.18
C GLU A 265 -9.18 1.39 -13.26
N ASN A 266 -7.94 1.79 -13.52
CA ASN A 266 -7.65 2.84 -14.50
C ASN A 266 -6.35 2.59 -15.24
N ARG A 267 -6.41 2.54 -16.56
CA ARG A 267 -5.25 2.27 -17.42
C ARG A 267 -4.17 3.35 -17.33
N GLU A 268 -4.55 4.63 -17.25
CA GLU A 268 -3.61 5.75 -17.20
C GLU A 268 -2.86 5.74 -15.85
N TYR A 269 -3.58 5.50 -14.75
CA TYR A 269 -2.97 5.36 -13.41
C TYR A 269 -2.01 4.16 -13.38
N PHE A 270 -2.45 3.00 -13.91
CA PHE A 270 -1.61 1.81 -14.02
C PHE A 270 -0.33 2.08 -14.81
N ASP A 271 -0.46 2.58 -16.05
CA ASP A 271 0.70 2.79 -16.92
C ASP A 271 1.72 3.78 -16.33
N ARG A 272 1.24 4.70 -15.49
CA ARG A 272 2.08 5.72 -14.86
C ARG A 272 2.78 5.22 -13.60
N PHE A 273 2.09 4.52 -12.71
CA PHE A 273 2.55 4.28 -11.34
C PHE A 273 2.84 2.81 -11.05
N SER A 274 2.00 1.88 -11.53
CA SER A 274 2.08 0.48 -11.10
C SER A 274 3.39 -0.23 -11.49
N PRO A 275 4.00 0.00 -12.66
CA PRO A 275 5.29 -0.63 -12.98
C PRO A 275 6.39 -0.31 -11.96
N ASP A 276 6.52 0.95 -11.54
CA ASP A 276 7.53 1.39 -10.58
C ASP A 276 7.15 0.97 -9.15
N GLY A 277 5.84 1.02 -8.81
CA GLY A 277 5.33 0.50 -7.55
C GLY A 277 5.61 -0.99 -7.35
N TYR A 278 5.40 -1.81 -8.39
CA TYR A 278 5.78 -3.22 -8.35
C TYR A 278 7.30 -3.43 -8.30
N ALA A 279 8.05 -2.65 -9.05
CA ALA A 279 9.52 -2.76 -9.06
C ALA A 279 10.11 -2.54 -7.67
N ILE A 280 9.70 -1.47 -6.98
CA ILE A 280 10.18 -1.21 -5.62
C ILE A 280 9.65 -2.22 -4.60
N GLY A 281 8.36 -2.61 -4.68
CA GLY A 281 7.79 -3.61 -3.79
C GLY A 281 8.51 -4.96 -3.88
N VAL A 282 8.79 -5.44 -5.10
CA VAL A 282 9.57 -6.67 -5.33
C VAL A 282 10.99 -6.54 -4.78
N ASN A 283 11.65 -5.40 -4.99
CA ASN A 283 12.97 -5.14 -4.43
C ASN A 283 12.97 -5.21 -2.90
N ILE A 284 11.97 -4.60 -2.25
CA ILE A 284 11.81 -4.59 -0.79
C ILE A 284 11.64 -6.02 -0.26
N VAL A 285 10.75 -6.82 -0.88
CA VAL A 285 10.56 -8.23 -0.48
C VAL A 285 11.84 -9.03 -0.62
N LEU A 286 12.49 -8.96 -1.78
CA LEU A 286 13.73 -9.71 -2.03
C LEU A 286 14.85 -9.28 -1.08
N TYR A 287 14.97 -7.97 -0.81
CA TYR A 287 15.94 -7.48 0.17
C TYR A 287 15.67 -8.06 1.56
N GLY A 288 14.44 -7.97 2.05
CA GLY A 288 14.05 -8.48 3.37
C GLY A 288 14.22 -10.00 3.53
N MET A 289 14.10 -10.77 2.43
CA MET A 289 14.28 -12.22 2.44
C MET A 289 15.73 -12.67 2.32
N THR A 290 16.66 -11.80 1.89
CA THR A 290 18.06 -12.19 1.57
C THR A 290 19.11 -11.53 2.46
N HIS A 291 18.74 -10.57 3.27
CA HIS A 291 19.60 -9.83 4.19
C HIS A 291 19.08 -9.91 5.62
#